data_23cc8a035c5110b795a4b830a02f64fb
#
_entry.id   23cc8a035c5110b795a4b830a02f64fb
#
_cell.length_a   1.000
_cell.length_b   1.000
_cell.length_c   1.000
_cell.angle_alpha   90.00
_cell.angle_beta   90.00
_cell.angle_gamma   90.00
#
_symmetry.space_group_name_H-M   'P 1'
#
loop_
_entity.id
_entity.type
_entity.pdbx_description
1 polymer ?
#
loop_
_entity_poly.entity_id
_entity_poly.type
_entity_poly.pdbx_seq_one_letter_code
_entity_poly.pdbx_strand_id
1 'polypeptide(L)'
;MLFPKGLITIDKSSQVPVYLQVANGIISHIRQGILKPSVALPSSRLLAADLKVHRKTIVAAYDELYAQSWVDVYPRKGIFVAKNLPDVSPRKITTGTQLYSYPGKTFFEVPNDKTRISGPFLKKPEHNLVFDDGFPDIRLAPVELLIREYRRFAMYHFTSKYLMYGPEQGSENLRTELARFFGETRGLQVKPENILITKGVQMALYLIAKVLITKNDLVIAGDPGYDGANEVFEQAGAKLAFVSVDEHGINLNEVEAICKKKKVKLVYVIPHHHSPTTVTLSADRRMQLLELARKYKFAIVEDDYDYDFHYTSSPILPLASVDYYGSVIYVGSFSKTIAPGIRMGFMIAPQNLIKQATRFRRLIDRQGEQLLEEAMANLLKNGDISRHLKKANKIYHERRDILCRLLQEKLSGYVRFKIPDGGFAIWMEYLNGLKPHEVAAKASVMGLTISNGSGYFHDPAYPNNYVRIGFASLNPKELGQAVGILKNAIEALAST
;
A
#
# COMPACT_ATOMS: atom_id res chain seq x y z
N MET A 1 3.82 -22.41 53.71
CA MET A 1 2.49 -22.38 53.09
C MET A 1 2.55 -23.27 51.84
N LEU A 2 1.71 -24.31 51.77
CA LEU A 2 1.68 -25.21 50.60
C LEU A 2 1.04 -24.45 49.41
N PHE A 3 1.62 -24.58 48.23
CA PHE A 3 1.04 -24.05 47.00
C PHE A 3 -0.37 -24.68 46.79
N PRO A 4 -1.45 -23.86 46.71
CA PRO A 4 -2.80 -24.41 46.66
C PRO A 4 -3.02 -25.21 45.34
N LYS A 5 -3.55 -26.44 45.45
CA LYS A 5 -3.93 -27.23 44.28
C LYS A 5 -5.06 -26.53 43.50
N GLY A 6 -4.99 -26.60 42.16
CA GLY A 6 -6.03 -26.01 41.29
C GLY A 6 -5.91 -24.50 41.07
N LEU A 7 -4.81 -23.87 41.48
CA LEU A 7 -4.63 -22.44 41.32
C LEU A 7 -4.47 -21.98 39.85
N ILE A 8 -3.99 -22.86 38.99
CA ILE A 8 -3.72 -22.57 37.58
C ILE A 8 -4.63 -23.42 36.70
N THR A 9 -5.39 -22.80 35.84
CA THR A 9 -6.21 -23.46 34.85
C THR A 9 -5.54 -23.34 33.47
N ILE A 10 -5.43 -24.47 32.74
CA ILE A 10 -4.85 -24.53 31.40
C ILE A 10 -5.97 -24.72 30.39
N ASP A 11 -6.08 -23.80 29.45
CA ASP A 11 -6.94 -23.94 28.29
C ASP A 11 -6.14 -24.52 27.11
N LYS A 12 -6.41 -25.78 26.76
CA LYS A 12 -5.75 -26.46 25.63
C LYS A 12 -6.25 -25.99 24.27
N SER A 13 -7.39 -25.30 24.21
CA SER A 13 -7.94 -24.73 22.97
C SER A 13 -7.39 -23.35 22.66
N SER A 14 -6.71 -22.72 23.61
CA SER A 14 -6.11 -21.40 23.47
C SER A 14 -4.89 -21.42 22.53
N GLN A 15 -4.74 -20.38 21.73
CA GLN A 15 -3.53 -20.16 20.90
C GLN A 15 -2.29 -19.76 21.74
N VAL A 16 -2.49 -19.45 23.03
CA VAL A 16 -1.39 -19.10 23.94
C VAL A 16 -0.65 -20.37 24.36
N PRO A 17 0.67 -20.46 24.15
CA PRO A 17 1.45 -21.63 24.58
C PRO A 17 1.25 -21.95 26.07
N VAL A 18 1.14 -23.25 26.38
CA VAL A 18 0.82 -23.75 27.74
C VAL A 18 1.80 -23.21 28.80
N TYR A 19 3.09 -23.10 28.47
CA TYR A 19 4.09 -22.56 29.42
C TYR A 19 3.83 -21.10 29.78
N LEU A 20 3.36 -20.28 28.81
CA LEU A 20 2.98 -18.89 29.06
C LEU A 20 1.68 -18.81 29.88
N GLN A 21 0.72 -19.71 29.67
CA GLN A 21 -0.48 -19.75 30.50
C GLN A 21 -0.13 -20.06 31.96
N VAL A 22 0.81 -20.99 32.19
CA VAL A 22 1.31 -21.30 33.53
C VAL A 22 2.06 -20.10 34.15
N ALA A 23 2.96 -19.48 33.40
CA ALA A 23 3.72 -18.32 33.88
C ALA A 23 2.76 -17.15 34.23
N ASN A 24 1.83 -16.82 33.34
CA ASN A 24 0.85 -15.77 33.55
C ASN A 24 -0.09 -16.07 34.73
N GLY A 25 -0.48 -17.31 34.93
CA GLY A 25 -1.25 -17.75 36.08
C GLY A 25 -0.50 -17.49 37.40
N ILE A 26 0.76 -17.86 37.46
CA ILE A 26 1.62 -17.60 38.66
C ILE A 26 1.76 -16.07 38.86
N ILE A 27 2.07 -15.29 37.84
CA ILE A 27 2.16 -13.81 37.92
C ILE A 27 0.86 -13.22 38.43
N SER A 28 -0.28 -13.69 37.97
CA SER A 28 -1.60 -13.20 38.41
C SER A 28 -1.76 -13.42 39.92
N HIS A 29 -1.40 -14.61 40.44
CA HIS A 29 -1.53 -14.91 41.85
C HIS A 29 -0.50 -14.17 42.74
N ILE A 30 0.69 -13.86 42.20
CA ILE A 30 1.65 -12.96 42.88
C ILE A 30 1.07 -11.55 42.97
N ARG A 31 0.52 -11.03 41.87
CA ARG A 31 -0.12 -9.71 41.83
C ARG A 31 -1.33 -9.60 42.76
N GLN A 32 -2.09 -10.66 42.89
CA GLN A 32 -3.24 -10.74 43.82
C GLN A 32 -2.85 -10.90 45.27
N GLY A 33 -1.52 -11.04 45.56
CA GLY A 33 -1.04 -11.26 46.93
C GLY A 33 -1.30 -12.66 47.50
N ILE A 34 -1.80 -13.58 46.68
CA ILE A 34 -2.01 -14.99 47.05
C ILE A 34 -0.66 -15.69 47.23
N LEU A 35 0.26 -15.46 46.31
CA LEU A 35 1.65 -15.87 46.41
C LEU A 35 2.49 -14.69 46.88
N LYS A 36 2.88 -14.69 48.16
CA LYS A 36 3.63 -13.62 48.77
C LYS A 36 5.14 -13.68 48.40
N PRO A 37 5.88 -12.56 48.44
CA PRO A 37 7.33 -12.55 48.30
C PRO A 37 8.00 -13.60 49.17
N SER A 38 9.07 -14.21 48.66
CA SER A 38 9.86 -15.25 49.34
C SER A 38 9.13 -16.60 49.58
N VAL A 39 7.91 -16.78 49.05
CA VAL A 39 7.22 -18.10 49.11
C VAL A 39 7.84 -19.04 48.10
N ALA A 40 8.12 -20.27 48.52
CA ALA A 40 8.64 -21.33 47.66
C ALA A 40 7.56 -21.81 46.68
N LEU A 41 7.91 -21.87 45.41
CA LEU A 41 7.09 -22.51 44.37
C LEU A 41 7.33 -24.02 44.35
N PRO A 42 6.36 -24.79 43.90
CA PRO A 42 6.51 -26.26 43.72
C PRO A 42 7.70 -26.61 42.83
N SER A 43 8.33 -27.77 43.05
CA SER A 43 9.30 -28.23 42.07
C SER A 43 8.65 -28.47 40.70
N SER A 44 9.43 -28.31 39.61
CA SER A 44 8.92 -28.51 38.24
C SER A 44 8.28 -29.92 38.03
N ARG A 45 8.71 -30.92 38.81
CA ARG A 45 8.10 -32.27 38.75
C ARG A 45 6.72 -32.29 39.43
N LEU A 46 6.60 -31.66 40.58
CA LEU A 46 5.37 -31.59 41.34
C LEU A 46 4.27 -30.83 40.61
N LEU A 47 4.63 -29.60 40.11
CA LEU A 47 3.69 -28.77 39.40
C LEU A 47 3.28 -29.38 38.04
N ALA A 48 4.21 -30.10 37.36
CA ALA A 48 3.89 -30.82 36.12
C ALA A 48 2.88 -31.93 36.36
N ALA A 49 3.02 -32.67 37.45
CA ALA A 49 2.08 -33.73 37.83
C ALA A 49 0.70 -33.17 38.19
N ASP A 50 0.65 -32.04 38.93
CA ASP A 50 -0.58 -31.37 39.36
C ASP A 50 -1.38 -30.82 38.14
N LEU A 51 -0.69 -30.16 37.19
CA LEU A 51 -1.29 -29.57 35.99
C LEU A 51 -1.44 -30.55 34.82
N LYS A 52 -1.00 -31.82 34.97
CA LYS A 52 -1.01 -32.85 33.92
C LYS A 52 -0.35 -32.40 32.60
N VAL A 53 0.81 -31.75 32.71
CA VAL A 53 1.64 -31.29 31.60
C VAL A 53 3.05 -31.87 31.64
N HIS A 54 3.77 -31.76 30.52
CA HIS A 54 5.14 -32.26 30.49
C HIS A 54 6.05 -31.38 31.36
N ARG A 55 7.01 -31.96 32.08
CA ARG A 55 7.95 -31.28 32.95
C ARG A 55 8.70 -30.13 32.25
N LYS A 56 9.09 -30.31 30.97
CA LYS A 56 9.75 -29.24 30.18
C LYS A 56 8.91 -27.97 30.04
N THR A 57 7.59 -28.11 30.01
CA THR A 57 6.64 -26.98 29.94
C THR A 57 6.71 -26.14 31.24
N ILE A 58 6.81 -26.80 32.38
CA ILE A 58 6.94 -26.08 33.67
C ILE A 58 8.33 -25.45 33.81
N VAL A 59 9.38 -26.11 33.32
CA VAL A 59 10.73 -25.52 33.31
C VAL A 59 10.71 -24.25 32.46
N ALA A 60 10.15 -24.29 31.25
CA ALA A 60 10.02 -23.10 30.40
C ALA A 60 9.17 -21.99 31.05
N ALA A 61 8.12 -22.33 31.80
CA ALA A 61 7.32 -21.36 32.55
C ALA A 61 8.14 -20.69 33.68
N TYR A 62 8.96 -21.47 34.37
CA TYR A 62 9.84 -20.92 35.43
C TYR A 62 11.00 -20.10 34.88
N ASP A 63 11.54 -20.48 33.73
CA ASP A 63 12.57 -19.70 33.04
C ASP A 63 12.00 -18.33 32.61
N GLU A 64 10.76 -18.32 32.11
CA GLU A 64 10.05 -17.09 31.76
C GLU A 64 9.81 -16.19 32.98
N LEU A 65 9.36 -16.77 34.11
CA LEU A 65 9.17 -16.06 35.35
C LEU A 65 10.47 -15.48 35.89
N TYR A 66 11.57 -16.21 35.74
CA TYR A 66 12.90 -15.76 36.16
C TYR A 66 13.40 -14.61 35.26
N ALA A 67 13.25 -14.75 33.96
CA ALA A 67 13.62 -13.71 32.99
C ALA A 67 12.85 -12.39 33.23
N GLN A 68 11.61 -12.49 33.71
CA GLN A 68 10.79 -11.31 34.06
C GLN A 68 10.94 -10.86 35.51
N SER A 69 11.91 -11.43 36.30
CA SER A 69 12.21 -11.10 37.71
C SER A 69 11.03 -11.33 38.67
N TRP A 70 10.08 -12.23 38.34
CA TRP A 70 9.01 -12.60 39.26
C TRP A 70 9.44 -13.67 40.28
N VAL A 71 10.50 -14.43 39.98
CA VAL A 71 11.02 -15.48 40.85
C VAL A 71 12.54 -15.43 40.95
N ASP A 72 13.06 -15.86 42.09
CA ASP A 72 14.48 -16.08 42.35
C ASP A 72 14.76 -17.58 42.33
N VAL A 73 15.85 -18.00 41.70
CA VAL A 73 16.30 -19.38 41.67
C VAL A 73 17.51 -19.56 42.58
N TYR A 74 17.35 -20.39 43.61
CA TYR A 74 18.45 -20.69 44.53
C TYR A 74 18.95 -22.13 44.30
N PRO A 75 20.21 -22.33 43.93
CA PRO A 75 20.76 -23.67 43.70
C PRO A 75 20.53 -24.57 44.93
N ARG A 76 20.01 -25.77 44.69
CA ARG A 76 19.67 -26.81 45.72
C ARG A 76 18.54 -26.43 46.69
N LYS A 77 18.04 -25.19 46.68
CA LYS A 77 16.94 -24.75 47.58
C LYS A 77 15.60 -24.64 46.85
N GLY A 78 15.61 -24.35 45.53
CA GLY A 78 14.39 -24.28 44.75
C GLY A 78 14.13 -22.90 44.15
N ILE A 79 12.90 -22.70 43.74
CA ILE A 79 12.40 -21.48 43.09
C ILE A 79 11.47 -20.78 44.09
N PHE A 80 11.66 -19.48 44.27
CA PHE A 80 10.89 -18.68 45.20
C PHE A 80 10.34 -17.45 44.51
N VAL A 81 9.18 -16.97 44.95
CA VAL A 81 8.69 -15.65 44.53
C VAL A 81 9.74 -14.60 44.90
N ALA A 82 10.10 -13.72 44.00
CA ALA A 82 11.14 -12.71 44.20
C ALA A 82 10.84 -11.81 45.42
N LYS A 83 11.89 -11.49 46.16
CA LYS A 83 11.75 -10.66 47.36
C LYS A 83 11.35 -9.22 46.99
N ASN A 84 11.97 -8.70 45.94
CA ASN A 84 11.64 -7.39 45.34
C ASN A 84 10.86 -7.63 44.07
N LEU A 85 9.53 -7.59 44.15
CA LEU A 85 8.67 -7.72 43.00
C LEU A 85 8.81 -6.49 42.10
N PRO A 86 8.68 -6.65 40.76
CA PRO A 86 8.53 -5.51 39.87
C PRO A 86 7.41 -4.60 40.38
N ASP A 87 7.69 -3.30 40.46
CA ASP A 87 6.83 -2.31 41.14
C ASP A 87 5.49 -2.18 40.42
N VAL A 88 4.54 -3.03 40.77
CA VAL A 88 3.18 -3.02 40.31
C VAL A 88 2.27 -2.94 41.52
N SER A 89 1.85 -1.72 41.85
CA SER A 89 0.86 -1.49 42.90
C SER A 89 -0.37 -2.39 42.66
N PRO A 90 -0.78 -3.22 43.66
CA PRO A 90 -1.90 -4.12 43.48
C PRO A 90 -3.21 -3.32 43.30
N ARG A 91 -3.72 -3.24 42.09
CA ARG A 91 -5.14 -2.87 41.90
C ARG A 91 -5.98 -4.00 42.47
N LYS A 92 -6.92 -3.70 43.37
CA LYS A 92 -7.99 -4.63 43.79
C LYS A 92 -8.73 -5.13 42.56
N ILE A 93 -8.45 -6.36 42.14
CA ILE A 93 -9.20 -7.02 41.12
C ILE A 93 -10.41 -7.64 41.80
N THR A 94 -11.61 -7.12 41.54
CA THR A 94 -12.86 -7.74 41.92
C THR A 94 -12.93 -9.15 41.32
N THR A 95 -13.22 -10.12 42.17
CA THR A 95 -13.36 -11.53 41.83
C THR A 95 -14.46 -11.73 40.76
N GLY A 96 -14.06 -11.80 39.53
CA GLY A 96 -14.82 -12.27 38.39
C GLY A 96 -13.85 -12.88 37.39
N THR A 97 -14.18 -14.05 36.90
CA THR A 97 -13.45 -14.77 35.85
C THR A 97 -13.48 -13.98 34.52
N GLN A 98 -12.95 -12.77 34.51
CA GLN A 98 -12.71 -12.05 33.26
C GLN A 98 -11.31 -12.43 32.77
N LEU A 99 -11.30 -13.21 31.69
CA LEU A 99 -10.14 -13.34 30.81
C LEU A 99 -9.60 -11.95 30.53
N TYR A 100 -8.33 -11.75 30.78
CA TYR A 100 -7.65 -10.47 30.60
C TYR A 100 -7.68 -10.12 29.10
N SER A 101 -8.67 -9.33 28.66
CA SER A 101 -8.69 -8.78 27.31
C SER A 101 -7.84 -7.52 27.27
N TYR A 102 -7.06 -7.36 26.21
CA TYR A 102 -6.30 -6.13 25.97
C TYR A 102 -7.30 -4.95 25.89
N PRO A 103 -7.00 -3.80 26.52
CA PRO A 103 -7.94 -2.68 26.51
C PRO A 103 -8.32 -2.26 25.08
N GLY A 104 -9.61 -2.14 24.80
CA GLY A 104 -10.10 -1.68 23.50
C GLY A 104 -9.99 -0.16 23.29
N LYS A 105 -9.66 0.60 24.37
CA LYS A 105 -9.50 2.05 24.31
C LYS A 105 -8.29 2.48 25.14
N THR A 106 -7.63 3.55 24.72
CA THR A 106 -6.54 4.19 25.47
C THR A 106 -7.10 4.90 26.70
N PHE A 107 -6.26 5.01 27.75
CA PHE A 107 -6.56 5.80 28.94
C PHE A 107 -6.35 7.32 28.70
N PHE A 108 -5.59 7.69 27.70
CA PHE A 108 -5.33 9.05 27.28
C PHE A 108 -6.14 9.39 26.02
N GLU A 109 -6.39 10.68 25.80
CA GLU A 109 -7.10 11.16 24.63
C GLU A 109 -6.25 10.93 23.36
N VAL A 110 -6.87 10.30 22.36
CA VAL A 110 -6.33 10.24 20.99
C VAL A 110 -7.10 11.27 20.18
N PRO A 111 -6.43 12.36 19.72
CA PRO A 111 -7.12 13.36 18.91
C PRO A 111 -7.70 12.72 17.65
N ASN A 112 -8.97 12.97 17.41
CA ASN A 112 -9.57 12.67 16.11
C ASN A 112 -8.98 13.64 15.09
N ASP A 113 -8.16 13.12 14.18
CA ASP A 113 -7.71 13.90 13.04
C ASP A 113 -8.93 14.20 12.17
N LYS A 114 -9.20 15.50 11.98
CA LYS A 114 -10.32 15.97 11.14
C LYS A 114 -9.95 15.96 9.65
N THR A 115 -8.72 15.55 9.31
CA THR A 115 -8.31 15.44 7.93
C THR A 115 -9.06 14.29 7.27
N ARG A 116 -9.54 14.55 6.07
CA ARG A 116 -10.20 13.56 5.24
C ARG A 116 -9.16 12.52 4.80
N ILE A 117 -9.10 11.42 5.53
CA ILE A 117 -8.39 10.23 5.07
C ILE A 117 -9.47 9.25 4.63
N SER A 118 -9.47 8.91 3.35
CA SER A 118 -10.38 7.93 2.79
C SER A 118 -10.27 6.61 3.55
N GLY A 119 -11.37 5.90 3.68
CA GLY A 119 -11.38 4.57 4.30
C GLY A 119 -10.43 3.62 3.58
N PRO A 120 -10.23 2.40 4.08
CA PRO A 120 -9.29 1.46 3.50
C PRO A 120 -9.53 1.31 2.01
N PHE A 121 -8.48 1.54 1.22
CA PHE A 121 -8.47 1.51 -0.25
C PHE A 121 -9.02 0.20 -0.84
N LEU A 122 -8.93 -0.88 -0.07
CA LEU A 122 -9.46 -2.20 -0.41
C LEU A 122 -10.36 -2.67 0.73
N LYS A 123 -11.66 -2.51 0.59
CA LYS A 123 -12.59 -3.38 1.30
C LYS A 123 -12.38 -4.80 0.76
N LYS A 124 -12.30 -5.80 1.64
CA LYS A 124 -12.26 -7.20 1.22
C LYS A 124 -13.46 -7.42 0.27
N PRO A 125 -13.23 -7.85 -0.99
CA PRO A 125 -14.34 -8.04 -1.90
C PRO A 125 -15.25 -9.13 -1.34
N GLU A 126 -16.55 -8.88 -1.40
CA GLU A 126 -17.58 -9.83 -0.94
C GLU A 126 -17.71 -11.00 -1.92
N HIS A 127 -17.26 -10.84 -3.15
CA HIS A 127 -17.40 -11.79 -4.24
C HIS A 127 -16.07 -12.13 -4.91
N ASN A 128 -16.04 -13.28 -5.58
CA ASN A 128 -14.87 -13.73 -6.35
C ASN A 128 -14.71 -12.97 -7.68
N LEU A 129 -15.80 -12.43 -8.25
CA LEU A 129 -15.77 -11.57 -9.44
C LEU A 129 -15.74 -10.11 -9.01
N VAL A 130 -14.68 -9.41 -9.41
CA VAL A 130 -14.46 -8.01 -9.04
C VAL A 130 -14.02 -7.23 -10.28
N PHE A 131 -14.79 -6.25 -10.69
CA PHE A 131 -14.27 -5.17 -11.51
C PHE A 131 -13.57 -4.17 -10.60
N ASP A 132 -12.27 -4.40 -10.41
CA ASP A 132 -11.43 -3.52 -9.60
C ASP A 132 -11.09 -2.21 -10.33
N ASP A 133 -10.30 -1.37 -9.67
CA ASP A 133 -9.91 -0.05 -10.19
C ASP A 133 -8.62 -0.11 -11.07
N GLY A 134 -8.36 -1.23 -11.71
CA GLY A 134 -7.21 -1.45 -12.57
C GLY A 134 -6.02 -2.05 -11.83
N PHE A 135 -6.18 -3.23 -11.23
CA PHE A 135 -5.08 -4.02 -10.66
C PHE A 135 -4.53 -5.03 -11.67
N PRO A 136 -3.23 -5.34 -11.58
CA PRO A 136 -2.64 -6.40 -12.39
C PRO A 136 -3.15 -7.78 -11.94
N ASP A 137 -3.09 -8.76 -12.83
CA ASP A 137 -3.34 -10.15 -12.47
C ASP A 137 -2.13 -10.74 -11.72
N ILE A 138 -2.28 -10.94 -10.42
CA ILE A 138 -1.21 -11.50 -9.58
C ILE A 138 -0.79 -12.92 -9.99
N ARG A 139 -1.65 -13.65 -10.74
CA ARG A 139 -1.33 -14.98 -11.31
C ARG A 139 -0.26 -14.92 -12.39
N LEU A 140 -0.06 -13.74 -13.01
CA LEU A 140 0.97 -13.50 -14.02
C LEU A 140 2.28 -12.98 -13.42
N ALA A 141 2.27 -12.56 -12.16
CA ALA A 141 3.44 -11.99 -11.50
C ALA A 141 4.64 -12.96 -11.50
N PRO A 142 5.87 -12.52 -11.80
CA PRO A 142 7.05 -13.37 -11.86
C PRO A 142 7.59 -13.71 -10.46
N VAL A 143 6.70 -14.16 -9.56
CA VAL A 143 7.01 -14.37 -8.14
C VAL A 143 8.08 -15.46 -7.95
N GLU A 144 8.03 -16.53 -8.74
CA GLU A 144 9.03 -17.61 -8.67
C GLU A 144 10.44 -17.11 -9.00
N LEU A 145 10.56 -16.24 -10.02
CA LEU A 145 11.84 -15.63 -10.38
C LEU A 145 12.35 -14.74 -9.24
N LEU A 146 11.46 -13.93 -8.66
CA LEU A 146 11.80 -13.05 -7.54
C LEU A 146 12.26 -13.86 -6.31
N ILE A 147 11.52 -14.92 -5.94
CA ILE A 147 11.88 -15.79 -4.81
C ILE A 147 13.20 -16.49 -5.06
N ARG A 148 13.47 -16.94 -6.29
CA ARG A 148 14.74 -17.57 -6.65
C ARG A 148 15.92 -16.63 -6.43
N GLU A 149 15.84 -15.39 -6.92
CA GLU A 149 16.89 -14.40 -6.72
C GLU A 149 17.01 -13.97 -5.25
N TYR A 150 15.87 -13.78 -4.56
CA TYR A 150 15.86 -13.49 -3.12
C TYR A 150 16.56 -14.59 -2.31
N ARG A 151 16.22 -15.86 -2.57
CA ARG A 151 16.90 -17.02 -1.94
C ARG A 151 18.40 -17.05 -2.25
N ARG A 152 18.76 -16.70 -3.48
CA ARG A 152 20.16 -16.64 -3.89
C ARG A 152 20.96 -15.67 -3.00
N PHE A 153 20.46 -14.46 -2.76
CA PHE A 153 21.13 -13.51 -1.88
C PHE A 153 21.07 -13.92 -0.41
N ALA A 154 19.99 -14.53 0.04
CA ALA A 154 19.82 -14.98 1.42
C ALA A 154 20.74 -16.15 1.80
N MET A 155 21.18 -16.98 0.83
CA MET A 155 21.95 -18.20 1.07
C MET A 155 23.45 -18.07 0.77
N TYR A 156 23.91 -16.95 0.23
CA TYR A 156 25.32 -16.74 -0.09
C TYR A 156 26.16 -16.38 1.14
N HIS A 157 27.45 -16.74 1.13
CA HIS A 157 28.41 -16.43 2.22
C HIS A 157 28.57 -14.93 2.55
N PHE A 158 28.11 -14.03 1.69
CA PHE A 158 28.12 -12.58 1.89
C PHE A 158 26.80 -12.01 2.41
N THR A 159 25.88 -12.84 2.86
CA THR A 159 24.56 -12.44 3.33
C THR A 159 24.61 -11.43 4.49
N SER A 160 25.65 -11.51 5.34
CA SER A 160 25.84 -10.56 6.45
C SER A 160 25.79 -9.09 6.01
N LYS A 161 26.29 -8.76 4.82
CA LYS A 161 26.22 -7.41 4.25
C LYS A 161 24.78 -6.92 4.08
N TYR A 162 23.86 -7.80 3.64
CA TYR A 162 22.48 -7.46 3.35
C TYR A 162 21.55 -7.57 4.57
N LEU A 163 22.04 -8.17 5.66
CA LEU A 163 21.33 -8.26 6.93
C LEU A 163 21.67 -7.13 7.89
N MET A 164 22.66 -6.30 7.57
CA MET A 164 22.99 -5.09 8.31
C MET A 164 22.26 -3.88 7.73
N TYR A 165 22.35 -2.74 8.39
CA TYR A 165 21.87 -1.49 7.84
C TYR A 165 22.64 -1.11 6.58
N GLY A 166 21.92 -0.72 5.54
CA GLY A 166 22.43 -0.26 4.26
C GLY A 166 22.07 1.19 3.96
N PRO A 167 22.25 1.61 2.69
CA PRO A 167 21.99 2.99 2.31
C PRO A 167 20.50 3.34 2.40
N GLU A 168 20.19 4.47 3.02
CA GLU A 168 18.82 4.98 3.15
C GLU A 168 18.19 5.30 1.78
N GLN A 169 19.00 5.61 0.78
CA GLN A 169 18.54 5.88 -0.58
C GLN A 169 18.07 4.60 -1.32
N GLY A 170 18.40 3.43 -0.80
CA GLY A 170 18.18 2.11 -1.40
C GLY A 170 19.45 1.56 -2.03
N SER A 171 19.43 0.28 -2.37
CA SER A 171 20.58 -0.45 -2.94
C SER A 171 21.19 0.28 -4.14
N GLU A 172 22.49 0.42 -4.15
CA GLU A 172 23.21 1.03 -5.28
C GLU A 172 23.07 0.20 -6.56
N ASN A 173 23.11 -1.14 -6.44
CA ASN A 173 22.88 -2.03 -7.57
C ASN A 173 21.50 -1.81 -8.18
N LEU A 174 20.44 -1.75 -7.36
CA LEU A 174 19.08 -1.50 -7.86
C LEU A 174 18.99 -0.15 -8.54
N ARG A 175 19.54 0.91 -7.95
CA ARG A 175 19.51 2.25 -8.53
C ARG A 175 20.27 2.33 -9.84
N THR A 176 21.38 1.61 -9.97
CA THR A 176 22.17 1.49 -11.19
C THR A 176 21.39 0.79 -12.30
N GLU A 177 20.78 -0.36 -11.98
CA GLU A 177 19.98 -1.10 -12.97
C GLU A 177 18.70 -0.35 -13.36
N LEU A 178 18.09 0.40 -12.45
CA LEU A 178 16.96 1.27 -12.76
C LEU A 178 17.38 2.43 -13.68
N ALA A 179 18.52 3.07 -13.43
CA ALA A 179 19.02 4.14 -14.31
C ALA A 179 19.21 3.62 -15.74
N ARG A 180 19.81 2.43 -15.90
CA ARG A 180 19.95 1.77 -17.19
C ARG A 180 18.58 1.46 -17.81
N PHE A 181 17.69 0.80 -17.08
CA PHE A 181 16.36 0.40 -17.54
C PHE A 181 15.53 1.60 -17.99
N PHE A 182 15.52 2.69 -17.22
CA PHE A 182 14.78 3.89 -17.59
C PHE A 182 15.42 4.66 -18.74
N GLY A 183 16.74 4.61 -18.88
CA GLY A 183 17.42 5.12 -20.05
C GLY A 183 16.99 4.40 -21.33
N GLU A 184 16.96 3.06 -21.30
CA GLU A 184 16.58 2.21 -22.43
C GLU A 184 15.07 2.27 -22.77
N THR A 185 14.20 2.37 -21.77
CA THR A 185 12.74 2.25 -21.97
C THR A 185 12.00 3.56 -22.00
N ARG A 186 12.49 4.60 -21.33
CA ARG A 186 11.84 5.90 -21.14
C ARG A 186 12.66 7.10 -21.59
N GLY A 187 13.88 6.88 -22.10
CA GLY A 187 14.77 7.96 -22.51
C GLY A 187 15.29 8.84 -21.37
N LEU A 188 15.17 8.40 -20.12
CA LEU A 188 15.59 9.17 -18.94
C LEU A 188 17.11 9.14 -18.80
N GLN A 189 17.75 10.30 -18.93
CA GLN A 189 19.22 10.45 -18.74
C GLN A 189 19.53 10.71 -17.26
N VAL A 190 19.40 9.65 -16.43
CA VAL A 190 19.56 9.75 -14.98
C VAL A 190 20.70 8.88 -14.46
N LYS A 191 21.28 9.28 -13.33
CA LYS A 191 22.32 8.55 -12.61
C LYS A 191 21.74 7.90 -11.35
N PRO A 192 22.40 6.90 -10.74
CA PRO A 192 21.94 6.29 -9.48
C PRO A 192 21.67 7.30 -8.36
N GLU A 193 22.40 8.42 -8.33
CA GLU A 193 22.23 9.50 -7.35
C GLU A 193 20.92 10.29 -7.52
N ASN A 194 20.28 10.19 -8.67
CA ASN A 194 18.99 10.80 -8.96
C ASN A 194 17.81 9.92 -8.54
N ILE A 195 18.04 8.70 -8.04
CA ILE A 195 17.00 7.71 -7.75
C ILE A 195 16.94 7.44 -6.26
N LEU A 196 15.74 7.51 -5.68
CA LEU A 196 15.42 7.06 -4.33
C LEU A 196 14.43 5.90 -4.42
N ILE A 197 14.78 4.76 -3.83
CA ILE A 197 13.86 3.63 -3.73
C ILE A 197 12.83 3.91 -2.63
N THR A 198 11.57 3.61 -2.86
CA THR A 198 10.45 3.86 -1.93
C THR A 198 9.57 2.62 -1.75
N LYS A 199 8.67 2.64 -0.76
CA LYS A 199 7.63 1.61 -0.59
C LYS A 199 6.38 1.92 -1.43
N GLY A 200 6.58 2.09 -2.75
CA GLY A 200 5.55 2.48 -3.71
C GLY A 200 5.38 4.00 -3.83
N VAL A 201 4.50 4.42 -4.75
CA VAL A 201 4.22 5.83 -5.07
C VAL A 201 3.76 6.62 -3.85
N GLN A 202 2.91 6.04 -2.99
CA GLN A 202 2.36 6.73 -1.82
C GLN A 202 3.46 7.26 -0.88
N MET A 203 4.52 6.47 -0.65
CA MET A 203 5.67 6.93 0.13
C MET A 203 6.45 8.02 -0.62
N ALA A 204 6.60 7.92 -1.94
CA ALA A 204 7.26 8.94 -2.75
C ALA A 204 6.50 10.28 -2.65
N LEU A 205 5.18 10.27 -2.81
CA LEU A 205 4.33 11.45 -2.67
C LEU A 205 4.44 12.07 -1.27
N TYR A 206 4.40 11.24 -0.22
CA TYR A 206 4.58 11.71 1.16
C TYR A 206 5.93 12.39 1.37
N LEU A 207 7.02 11.83 0.86
CA LEU A 207 8.36 12.41 0.94
C LEU A 207 8.45 13.73 0.16
N ILE A 208 7.88 13.81 -1.04
CA ILE A 208 7.79 15.04 -1.84
C ILE A 208 7.05 16.12 -1.06
N ALA A 209 5.90 15.78 -0.51
CA ALA A 209 5.09 16.71 0.26
C ALA A 209 5.85 17.22 1.49
N LYS A 210 6.55 16.35 2.23
CA LYS A 210 7.36 16.74 3.40
C LYS A 210 8.54 17.65 3.06
N VAL A 211 9.15 17.46 1.88
CA VAL A 211 10.30 18.27 1.45
C VAL A 211 9.86 19.61 0.89
N LEU A 212 8.79 19.65 0.10
CA LEU A 212 8.44 20.82 -0.71
C LEU A 212 7.32 21.68 -0.10
N ILE A 213 6.36 21.07 0.60
CA ILE A 213 5.13 21.75 1.00
C ILE A 213 5.27 22.33 2.40
N THR A 214 4.86 23.57 2.54
CA THR A 214 4.63 24.28 3.78
C THR A 214 3.16 24.68 3.89
N LYS A 215 2.72 25.06 5.10
CA LYS A 215 1.31 25.42 5.35
C LYS A 215 0.83 26.53 4.39
N ASN A 216 -0.30 26.28 3.74
CA ASN A 216 -0.96 27.13 2.75
C ASN A 216 -0.27 27.23 1.38
N ASP A 217 0.77 26.46 1.09
CA ASP A 217 1.29 26.35 -0.28
C ASP A 217 0.20 25.82 -1.22
N LEU A 218 0.15 26.35 -2.44
CA LEU A 218 -0.86 25.99 -3.42
C LEU A 218 -0.36 24.84 -4.28
N VAL A 219 -1.14 23.75 -4.32
CA VAL A 219 -0.93 22.59 -5.20
C VAL A 219 -2.08 22.51 -6.19
N ILE A 220 -1.79 22.31 -7.47
CA ILE A 220 -2.79 22.07 -8.51
C ILE A 220 -2.88 20.58 -8.82
N ALA A 221 -4.10 20.07 -8.90
CA ALA A 221 -4.43 18.70 -9.31
C ALA A 221 -5.58 18.69 -10.30
N GLY A 222 -5.73 17.61 -11.07
CA GLY A 222 -6.88 17.40 -11.95
C GLY A 222 -8.12 16.97 -11.17
N ASP A 223 -9.32 17.34 -11.69
CA ASP A 223 -10.61 16.83 -11.21
C ASP A 223 -11.48 16.41 -12.43
N PRO A 224 -11.86 15.11 -12.53
CA PRO A 224 -11.59 14.04 -11.57
C PRO A 224 -10.09 13.70 -11.44
N GLY A 225 -9.69 13.08 -10.32
CA GLY A 225 -8.28 12.83 -10.03
C GLY A 225 -8.03 11.70 -9.05
N TYR A 226 -6.76 11.50 -8.70
CA TYR A 226 -6.34 10.49 -7.73
C TYR A 226 -6.36 11.05 -6.30
N ASP A 227 -7.37 10.68 -5.54
CA ASP A 227 -7.61 11.19 -4.19
C ASP A 227 -6.46 10.88 -3.20
N GLY A 228 -5.78 9.73 -3.37
CA GLY A 228 -4.63 9.37 -2.52
C GLY A 228 -3.43 10.32 -2.61
N ALA A 229 -3.25 11.06 -3.72
CA ALA A 229 -2.26 12.13 -3.80
C ALA A 229 -2.78 13.41 -3.14
N ASN A 230 -4.06 13.74 -3.37
CA ASN A 230 -4.71 14.92 -2.79
C ASN A 230 -4.63 14.89 -1.26
N GLU A 231 -4.98 13.75 -0.64
CA GLU A 231 -4.89 13.55 0.80
C GLU A 231 -3.49 13.78 1.35
N VAL A 232 -2.45 13.29 0.66
CA VAL A 232 -1.06 13.49 1.09
C VAL A 232 -0.67 14.97 1.07
N PHE A 233 -1.07 15.71 0.04
CA PHE A 233 -0.76 17.14 -0.06
C PHE A 233 -1.52 17.96 0.97
N GLU A 234 -2.80 17.68 1.21
CA GLU A 234 -3.60 18.30 2.25
C GLU A 234 -3.04 18.06 3.65
N GLN A 235 -2.65 16.82 3.95
CA GLN A 235 -1.99 16.43 5.19
C GLN A 235 -0.67 17.16 5.44
N ALA A 236 0.05 17.50 4.37
CA ALA A 236 1.25 18.32 4.47
C ALA A 236 0.95 19.81 4.68
N GLY A 237 -0.32 20.21 4.63
CA GLY A 237 -0.79 21.59 4.83
C GLY A 237 -0.97 22.40 3.54
N ALA A 238 -0.98 21.77 2.37
CA ALA A 238 -1.28 22.41 1.11
C ALA A 238 -2.74 22.86 1.02
N LYS A 239 -2.99 23.88 0.21
CA LYS A 239 -4.29 24.20 -0.36
C LYS A 239 -4.36 23.61 -1.76
N LEU A 240 -5.38 22.81 -2.05
CA LEU A 240 -5.60 22.27 -3.38
C LEU A 240 -6.37 23.28 -4.24
N ALA A 241 -5.99 23.35 -5.52
CA ALA A 241 -6.77 23.97 -6.58
C ALA A 241 -6.96 22.93 -7.68
N PHE A 242 -8.21 22.73 -8.06
CA PHE A 242 -8.56 21.73 -9.05
C PHE A 242 -8.76 22.39 -10.41
N VAL A 243 -8.36 21.67 -11.46
CA VAL A 243 -8.55 22.03 -12.86
C VAL A 243 -9.17 20.86 -13.61
N SER A 244 -9.94 21.16 -14.64
CA SER A 244 -10.65 20.13 -15.41
C SER A 244 -9.69 19.19 -16.15
N VAL A 245 -10.15 17.95 -16.35
CA VAL A 245 -9.47 16.93 -17.16
C VAL A 245 -10.38 16.56 -18.32
N ASP A 246 -9.91 16.79 -19.54
CA ASP A 246 -10.61 16.47 -20.79
C ASP A 246 -9.92 15.30 -21.53
N GLU A 247 -10.32 15.03 -22.78
CA GLU A 247 -9.74 13.95 -23.61
C GLU A 247 -8.25 14.12 -23.96
N HIS A 248 -7.67 15.30 -23.71
CA HIS A 248 -6.25 15.61 -23.89
C HIS A 248 -5.48 15.70 -22.56
N GLY A 249 -6.12 15.36 -21.44
CA GLY A 249 -5.56 15.42 -20.08
C GLY A 249 -5.91 16.69 -19.34
N ILE A 250 -5.07 17.08 -18.38
CA ILE A 250 -5.27 18.26 -17.53
C ILE A 250 -5.34 19.57 -18.36
N ASN A 251 -6.26 20.47 -18.02
CA ASN A 251 -6.48 21.73 -18.72
C ASN A 251 -5.44 22.78 -18.33
N LEU A 252 -4.48 23.02 -19.21
CA LEU A 252 -3.37 23.95 -18.95
C LEU A 252 -3.73 25.43 -19.03
N ASN A 253 -4.83 25.80 -19.68
CA ASN A 253 -5.32 27.18 -19.64
C ASN A 253 -5.80 27.54 -18.23
N GLU A 254 -6.45 26.62 -17.54
CA GLU A 254 -6.85 26.79 -16.15
C GLU A 254 -5.63 26.82 -15.22
N VAL A 255 -4.63 25.93 -15.45
CA VAL A 255 -3.36 25.97 -14.71
C VAL A 255 -2.70 27.36 -14.85
N GLU A 256 -2.57 27.87 -16.07
CA GLU A 256 -1.96 29.19 -16.29
C GLU A 256 -2.80 30.32 -15.66
N ALA A 257 -4.11 30.26 -15.75
CA ALA A 257 -4.99 31.25 -15.12
C ALA A 257 -4.82 31.32 -13.59
N ILE A 258 -4.59 30.17 -12.94
CA ILE A 258 -4.28 30.10 -11.51
C ILE A 258 -2.88 30.68 -11.24
N CYS A 259 -1.87 30.31 -12.04
CA CYS A 259 -0.50 30.80 -11.90
C CYS A 259 -0.35 32.30 -12.07
N LYS A 260 -1.17 32.93 -12.91
CA LYS A 260 -1.23 34.39 -13.07
C LYS A 260 -1.71 35.13 -11.82
N LYS A 261 -2.51 34.46 -10.99
CA LYS A 261 -3.14 35.05 -9.79
C LYS A 261 -2.47 34.68 -8.49
N LYS A 262 -1.86 33.51 -8.44
CA LYS A 262 -1.32 32.90 -7.19
C LYS A 262 0.00 32.22 -7.47
N LYS A 263 0.90 32.22 -6.48
CA LYS A 263 2.11 31.43 -6.53
C LYS A 263 1.77 29.96 -6.33
N VAL A 264 1.99 29.15 -7.35
CA VAL A 264 1.82 27.69 -7.30
C VAL A 264 3.12 27.06 -6.84
N LYS A 265 3.04 26.10 -5.95
CA LYS A 265 4.19 25.33 -5.45
C LYS A 265 4.47 24.12 -6.30
N LEU A 266 3.40 23.39 -6.65
CA LEU A 266 3.47 22.10 -7.30
C LEU A 266 2.23 21.85 -8.16
N VAL A 267 2.42 21.18 -9.30
CA VAL A 267 1.34 20.61 -10.14
C VAL A 267 1.50 19.10 -10.15
N TYR A 268 0.47 18.37 -9.74
CA TYR A 268 0.42 16.91 -9.77
C TYR A 268 -0.27 16.43 -11.04
N VAL A 269 0.38 15.55 -11.79
CA VAL A 269 -0.15 15.01 -13.04
C VAL A 269 0.11 13.50 -13.17
N ILE A 270 -0.81 12.81 -13.84
CA ILE A 270 -0.66 11.43 -14.32
C ILE A 270 -0.73 11.49 -15.84
N PRO A 271 0.41 11.62 -16.56
CA PRO A 271 0.42 11.90 -17.99
C PRO A 271 0.06 10.69 -18.86
N HIS A 272 0.28 9.46 -18.38
CA HIS A 272 -0.11 8.23 -19.05
C HIS A 272 -1.30 7.62 -18.33
N HIS A 273 -2.33 7.23 -19.09
CA HIS A 273 -3.53 6.56 -18.58
C HIS A 273 -4.06 7.17 -17.27
N HIS A 274 -4.37 8.47 -17.32
CA HIS A 274 -4.79 9.27 -16.17
C HIS A 274 -5.80 8.54 -15.27
N SER A 275 -5.59 8.58 -13.97
CA SER A 275 -6.54 8.03 -13.00
C SER A 275 -7.50 9.13 -12.52
N PRO A 276 -8.83 8.95 -12.68
CA PRO A 276 -9.52 7.73 -13.13
C PRO A 276 -9.81 7.65 -14.64
N THR A 277 -9.66 8.72 -15.41
CA THR A 277 -10.24 8.91 -16.78
C THR A 277 -9.57 8.10 -17.88
N THR A 278 -8.44 7.48 -17.65
CA THR A 278 -7.63 6.71 -18.61
C THR A 278 -7.08 7.50 -19.82
N VAL A 279 -7.26 8.81 -19.83
CA VAL A 279 -6.76 9.67 -20.92
C VAL A 279 -5.25 9.87 -20.84
N THR A 280 -4.62 10.10 -21.98
CA THR A 280 -3.19 10.41 -22.05
C THR A 280 -2.99 11.90 -22.28
N LEU A 281 -2.14 12.54 -21.49
CA LEU A 281 -1.76 13.93 -21.68
C LEU A 281 -1.06 14.10 -23.04
N SER A 282 -1.65 14.94 -23.92
CA SER A 282 -1.15 15.15 -25.27
C SER A 282 0.26 15.70 -25.31
N ALA A 283 1.00 15.46 -26.39
CA ALA A 283 2.37 15.93 -26.55
C ALA A 283 2.48 17.46 -26.43
N ASP A 284 1.55 18.21 -27.03
CA ASP A 284 1.52 19.67 -26.94
C ASP A 284 1.34 20.16 -25.50
N ARG A 285 0.40 19.53 -24.76
CA ARG A 285 0.19 19.88 -23.34
C ARG A 285 1.38 19.52 -22.47
N ARG A 286 2.12 18.45 -22.78
CA ARG A 286 3.36 18.10 -22.06
C ARG A 286 4.39 19.22 -22.20
N MET A 287 4.63 19.71 -23.42
CA MET A 287 5.56 20.80 -23.67
C MET A 287 5.09 22.11 -23.02
N GLN A 288 3.81 22.44 -23.15
CA GLN A 288 3.22 23.62 -22.50
C GLN A 288 3.33 23.56 -20.97
N LEU A 289 3.12 22.40 -20.34
CA LEU A 289 3.27 22.26 -18.87
C LEU A 289 4.71 22.51 -18.42
N LEU A 290 5.71 22.02 -19.15
CA LEU A 290 7.12 22.28 -18.87
C LEU A 290 7.46 23.77 -19.02
N GLU A 291 6.93 24.45 -20.04
CA GLU A 291 7.08 25.89 -20.22
C GLU A 291 6.45 26.69 -19.08
N LEU A 292 5.24 26.29 -18.64
CA LEU A 292 4.58 26.92 -17.49
C LEU A 292 5.38 26.72 -16.20
N ALA A 293 5.90 25.50 -15.98
CA ALA A 293 6.75 25.21 -14.82
C ALA A 293 8.00 26.09 -14.79
N ARG A 294 8.65 26.27 -15.94
CA ARG A 294 9.80 27.17 -16.07
C ARG A 294 9.41 28.63 -15.80
N LYS A 295 8.32 29.09 -16.42
CA LYS A 295 7.83 30.48 -16.32
C LYS A 295 7.43 30.86 -14.91
N TYR A 296 6.68 30.00 -14.23
CA TYR A 296 6.09 30.27 -12.91
C TYR A 296 6.86 29.61 -11.75
N LYS A 297 7.92 28.84 -12.04
CA LYS A 297 8.84 28.22 -11.07
C LYS A 297 8.14 27.29 -10.08
N PHE A 298 7.25 26.43 -10.55
CA PHE A 298 6.64 25.35 -9.77
C PHE A 298 7.25 23.99 -10.12
N ALA A 299 7.16 23.04 -9.19
CA ALA A 299 7.52 21.66 -9.44
C ALA A 299 6.38 20.90 -10.11
N ILE A 300 6.71 19.94 -10.98
CA ILE A 300 5.76 18.96 -11.53
C ILE A 300 6.02 17.64 -10.85
N VAL A 301 5.00 17.02 -10.25
CA VAL A 301 5.05 15.62 -9.85
C VAL A 301 4.39 14.81 -10.94
N GLU A 302 5.20 14.06 -11.67
CA GLU A 302 4.79 13.13 -12.71
C GLU A 302 4.63 11.74 -12.12
N ASP A 303 3.39 11.30 -11.90
CA ASP A 303 3.06 9.97 -11.40
C ASP A 303 2.80 9.03 -12.58
N ASP A 304 3.70 8.09 -12.76
CA ASP A 304 3.72 7.18 -13.90
C ASP A 304 3.70 5.72 -13.41
N TYR A 305 2.51 5.29 -13.04
CA TYR A 305 2.30 3.99 -12.39
C TYR A 305 2.17 2.81 -13.35
N ASP A 306 1.90 3.05 -14.65
CA ASP A 306 1.59 2.00 -15.62
C ASP A 306 2.19 2.22 -17.03
N TYR A 307 3.24 3.02 -17.18
CA TYR A 307 3.93 3.34 -18.43
C TYR A 307 4.18 2.14 -19.34
N ASP A 308 4.59 1.02 -18.75
CA ASP A 308 5.00 -0.18 -19.49
C ASP A 308 3.82 -0.91 -20.18
N PHE A 309 2.58 -0.49 -19.90
CA PHE A 309 1.36 -1.14 -20.42
C PHE A 309 0.64 -0.25 -21.43
N HIS A 310 1.25 -0.15 -22.60
CA HIS A 310 0.73 0.57 -23.74
C HIS A 310 0.44 -0.40 -24.89
N TYR A 311 -0.73 -0.27 -25.57
CA TYR A 311 -1.26 -1.28 -26.47
C TYR A 311 -1.32 -0.84 -27.95
N THR A 312 -1.09 0.42 -28.22
CA THR A 312 -1.09 0.99 -29.57
C THR A 312 0.33 1.24 -30.08
N SER A 313 0.62 2.38 -30.65
CA SER A 313 1.96 2.81 -31.03
C SER A 313 2.91 2.93 -29.81
N SER A 314 4.16 3.33 -30.03
CA SER A 314 5.07 3.62 -28.92
C SER A 314 4.50 4.68 -27.98
N PRO A 315 4.62 4.52 -26.66
CA PRO A 315 4.13 5.52 -25.71
C PRO A 315 4.85 6.86 -25.90
N ILE A 316 4.14 7.94 -25.56
CA ILE A 316 4.77 9.27 -25.48
C ILE A 316 5.77 9.23 -24.32
N LEU A 317 6.99 9.70 -24.56
CA LEU A 317 8.01 9.71 -23.50
C LEU A 317 7.58 10.55 -22.29
N PRO A 318 8.01 10.21 -21.06
CA PRO A 318 7.71 10.98 -19.87
C PRO A 318 8.15 12.45 -19.96
N LEU A 319 7.47 13.34 -19.24
CA LEU A 319 7.88 14.75 -19.09
C LEU A 319 9.34 14.84 -18.59
N ALA A 320 9.71 13.97 -17.64
CA ALA A 320 11.05 13.92 -17.10
C ALA A 320 12.15 13.65 -18.14
N SER A 321 11.82 13.03 -19.29
CA SER A 321 12.81 12.73 -20.36
C SER A 321 13.25 13.95 -21.14
N VAL A 322 12.45 15.01 -21.13
CA VAL A 322 12.70 16.28 -21.87
C VAL A 322 12.76 17.49 -20.93
N ASP A 323 12.84 17.26 -19.62
CA ASP A 323 13.00 18.32 -18.60
C ASP A 323 14.48 18.66 -18.40
N TYR A 324 14.96 19.67 -19.08
CA TYR A 324 16.34 20.18 -18.95
C TYR A 324 16.54 21.13 -17.75
N TYR A 325 15.48 21.48 -17.03
CA TYR A 325 15.55 22.47 -15.95
C TYR A 325 15.42 21.86 -14.55
N GLY A 326 15.14 20.55 -14.46
CA GLY A 326 14.96 19.86 -13.18
C GLY A 326 13.66 20.22 -12.46
N SER A 327 12.62 20.52 -13.23
CA SER A 327 11.29 20.86 -12.71
C SER A 327 10.45 19.64 -12.40
N VAL A 328 10.74 18.48 -13.01
CA VAL A 328 9.95 17.26 -12.91
C VAL A 328 10.51 16.33 -11.83
N ILE A 329 9.61 15.86 -10.99
CA ILE A 329 9.83 14.77 -10.02
C ILE A 329 9.03 13.58 -10.54
N TYR A 330 9.73 12.59 -11.08
CA TYR A 330 9.13 11.41 -11.67
C TYR A 330 8.98 10.31 -10.62
N VAL A 331 7.77 9.81 -10.41
CA VAL A 331 7.49 8.74 -9.46
C VAL A 331 6.80 7.57 -10.13
N GLY A 332 7.09 6.38 -9.64
CA GLY A 332 6.46 5.17 -10.14
C GLY A 332 6.63 4.00 -9.17
N SER A 333 6.04 2.86 -9.52
CA SER A 333 6.13 1.68 -8.68
C SER A 333 6.08 0.38 -9.47
N PHE A 334 6.59 -0.69 -8.85
CA PHE A 334 6.47 -2.06 -9.36
C PHE A 334 5.13 -2.74 -8.98
N SER A 335 4.23 -1.99 -8.33
CA SER A 335 2.92 -2.53 -7.93
C SER A 335 2.07 -3.00 -9.11
N LYS A 336 2.19 -2.32 -10.25
CA LYS A 336 1.48 -2.68 -11.48
C LYS A 336 2.31 -3.61 -12.39
N THR A 337 3.63 -3.48 -12.35
CA THR A 337 4.57 -4.28 -13.13
C THR A 337 4.68 -5.72 -12.59
N ILE A 338 4.70 -5.89 -11.26
CA ILE A 338 4.87 -7.19 -10.62
C ILE A 338 3.63 -7.55 -9.80
N ALA A 339 3.46 -6.96 -8.63
CA ALA A 339 2.30 -7.14 -7.78
C ALA A 339 2.21 -6.04 -6.72
N PRO A 340 1.01 -5.62 -6.30
CA PRO A 340 0.84 -4.58 -5.28
C PRO A 340 1.49 -4.92 -3.93
N GLY A 341 1.54 -6.20 -3.56
CA GLY A 341 2.10 -6.69 -2.31
C GLY A 341 3.63 -6.58 -2.19
N ILE A 342 4.35 -6.37 -3.29
CA ILE A 342 5.84 -6.24 -3.28
C ILE A 342 6.27 -4.95 -2.61
N ARG A 343 5.45 -3.91 -2.62
CA ARG A 343 5.70 -2.64 -1.95
C ARG A 343 7.05 -1.99 -2.32
N MET A 344 7.38 -1.97 -3.60
CA MET A 344 8.56 -1.30 -4.12
C MET A 344 8.18 -0.25 -5.17
N GLY A 345 8.79 0.92 -5.06
CA GLY A 345 8.63 2.04 -5.98
C GLY A 345 9.91 2.88 -6.01
N PHE A 346 9.84 3.97 -6.73
CA PHE A 346 10.97 4.87 -6.90
C PHE A 346 10.53 6.33 -7.07
N MET A 347 11.44 7.22 -6.75
CA MET A 347 11.40 8.64 -7.06
C MET A 347 12.66 9.01 -7.83
N ILE A 348 12.51 9.72 -8.92
CA ILE A 348 13.61 10.27 -9.73
C ILE A 348 13.51 11.79 -9.73
N ALA A 349 14.58 12.46 -9.35
CA ALA A 349 14.61 13.91 -9.25
C ALA A 349 16.06 14.43 -9.22
N PRO A 350 16.28 15.76 -9.30
CA PRO A 350 17.59 16.36 -9.05
C PRO A 350 18.17 15.95 -7.69
N GLN A 351 19.49 15.78 -7.64
CA GLN A 351 20.19 15.23 -6.46
C GLN A 351 19.94 16.00 -5.15
N ASN A 352 19.77 17.32 -5.21
CA ASN A 352 19.48 18.11 -4.03
C ASN A 352 18.14 17.71 -3.39
N LEU A 353 17.12 17.43 -4.20
CA LEU A 353 15.82 16.96 -3.72
C LEU A 353 15.93 15.51 -3.19
N ILE A 354 16.59 14.62 -3.93
CA ILE A 354 16.81 13.23 -3.50
C ILE A 354 17.52 13.19 -2.14
N LYS A 355 18.56 14.01 -1.94
CA LYS A 355 19.27 14.09 -0.64
C LYS A 355 18.34 14.49 0.51
N GLN A 356 17.44 15.46 0.29
CA GLN A 356 16.47 15.85 1.32
C GLN A 356 15.41 14.78 1.56
N ALA A 357 14.85 14.20 0.50
CA ALA A 357 13.88 13.11 0.61
C ALA A 357 14.46 11.88 1.33
N THR A 358 15.73 11.54 1.07
CA THR A 358 16.45 10.45 1.76
C THR A 358 16.56 10.72 3.27
N ARG A 359 16.83 11.96 3.69
CA ARG A 359 16.86 12.32 5.12
C ARG A 359 15.50 12.12 5.79
N PHE A 360 14.40 12.50 5.13
CA PHE A 360 13.05 12.25 5.65
C PHE A 360 12.70 10.77 5.65
N ARG A 361 13.09 10.01 4.63
CA ARG A 361 12.91 8.56 4.59
C ARG A 361 13.54 7.87 5.80
N ARG A 362 14.76 8.27 6.18
CA ARG A 362 15.43 7.73 7.36
C ARG A 362 14.60 7.83 8.65
N LEU A 363 13.72 8.84 8.76
CA LEU A 363 12.84 9.00 9.91
C LEU A 363 11.60 8.10 9.85
N ILE A 364 11.23 7.59 8.66
CA ILE A 364 10.03 6.77 8.46
C ILE A 364 10.35 5.28 8.64
N ASP A 365 11.28 4.76 7.84
CA ASP A 365 11.59 3.31 7.78
C ASP A 365 13.09 3.02 7.76
N ARG A 366 13.90 4.04 7.94
CA ARG A 366 15.37 4.01 7.92
C ARG A 366 15.95 3.63 6.56
N GLN A 367 15.51 2.51 5.97
CA GLN A 367 15.95 1.99 4.67
C GLN A 367 14.92 1.03 4.09
N GLY A 368 15.15 0.58 2.85
CA GLY A 368 14.39 -0.49 2.22
C GLY A 368 14.84 -1.90 2.67
N GLU A 369 14.20 -2.90 2.10
CA GLU A 369 14.52 -4.30 2.30
C GLU A 369 15.59 -4.71 1.28
N GLN A 370 16.83 -4.82 1.75
CA GLN A 370 18.00 -4.97 0.87
C GLN A 370 17.98 -6.25 0.03
N LEU A 371 17.56 -7.39 0.60
CA LEU A 371 17.52 -8.65 -0.14
C LEU A 371 16.53 -8.58 -1.31
N LEU A 372 15.39 -7.93 -1.10
CA LEU A 372 14.39 -7.71 -2.15
C LEU A 372 14.91 -6.73 -3.22
N GLU A 373 15.60 -5.66 -2.79
CA GLU A 373 16.19 -4.67 -3.69
C GLU A 373 17.27 -5.31 -4.58
N GLU A 374 18.13 -6.16 -4.01
CA GLU A 374 19.16 -6.89 -4.78
C GLU A 374 18.55 -7.93 -5.72
N ALA A 375 17.52 -8.66 -5.28
CA ALA A 375 16.79 -9.59 -6.14
C ALA A 375 16.16 -8.87 -7.33
N MET A 376 15.56 -7.70 -7.10
CA MET A 376 15.00 -6.87 -8.16
C MET A 376 16.07 -6.34 -9.12
N ALA A 377 17.22 -5.91 -8.61
CA ALA A 377 18.34 -5.48 -9.43
C ALA A 377 18.77 -6.60 -10.40
N ASN A 378 18.86 -7.83 -9.91
CA ASN A 378 19.21 -8.97 -10.77
C ASN A 378 18.13 -9.27 -11.81
N LEU A 379 16.85 -9.20 -11.47
CA LEU A 379 15.77 -9.40 -12.44
C LEU A 379 15.82 -8.34 -13.57
N LEU A 380 16.13 -7.09 -13.23
CA LEU A 380 16.32 -6.01 -14.21
C LEU A 380 17.55 -6.30 -15.08
N LYS A 381 18.70 -6.58 -14.45
CA LYS A 381 19.97 -6.86 -15.12
C LYS A 381 19.87 -8.02 -16.12
N ASN A 382 19.19 -9.08 -15.74
CA ASN A 382 19.02 -10.29 -16.56
C ASN A 382 17.92 -10.12 -17.63
N GLY A 383 17.20 -9.00 -17.66
CA GLY A 383 16.08 -8.74 -18.56
C GLY A 383 14.82 -9.57 -18.25
N ASP A 384 14.72 -10.16 -17.06
CA ASP A 384 13.54 -10.93 -16.62
C ASP A 384 12.31 -10.04 -16.54
N ILE A 385 12.45 -8.81 -16.02
CA ILE A 385 11.37 -7.83 -15.97
C ILE A 385 10.90 -7.45 -17.37
N SER A 386 11.80 -7.18 -18.30
CA SER A 386 11.45 -6.82 -19.68
C SER A 386 10.69 -7.96 -20.38
N ARG A 387 11.12 -9.23 -20.18
CA ARG A 387 10.42 -10.41 -20.71
C ARG A 387 9.03 -10.57 -20.11
N HIS A 388 8.91 -10.36 -18.81
CA HIS A 388 7.61 -10.40 -18.12
C HIS A 388 6.67 -9.32 -18.64
N LEU A 389 7.13 -8.07 -18.74
CA LEU A 389 6.35 -6.93 -19.26
C LEU A 389 5.84 -7.21 -20.67
N LYS A 390 6.71 -7.70 -21.56
CA LYS A 390 6.32 -8.05 -22.94
C LYS A 390 5.21 -9.11 -22.98
N LYS A 391 5.30 -10.13 -22.11
CA LYS A 391 4.26 -11.18 -22.01
C LYS A 391 2.96 -10.64 -21.42
N ALA A 392 3.05 -9.90 -20.31
CA ALA A 392 1.90 -9.34 -19.61
C ALA A 392 1.16 -8.31 -20.49
N ASN A 393 1.90 -7.44 -21.20
CA ASN A 393 1.35 -6.45 -22.12
C ASN A 393 0.46 -7.11 -23.19
N LYS A 394 0.92 -8.20 -23.82
CA LYS A 394 0.11 -8.95 -24.80
C LYS A 394 -1.18 -9.49 -24.19
N ILE A 395 -1.11 -10.05 -22.98
CA ILE A 395 -2.28 -10.62 -22.29
C ILE A 395 -3.28 -9.52 -21.91
N TYR A 396 -2.80 -8.40 -21.39
CA TYR A 396 -3.68 -7.30 -20.98
C TYR A 396 -4.30 -6.56 -22.16
N HIS A 397 -3.57 -6.44 -23.27
CA HIS A 397 -4.11 -5.94 -24.53
C HIS A 397 -5.30 -6.81 -25.00
N GLU A 398 -5.15 -8.13 -25.03
CA GLU A 398 -6.23 -9.06 -25.38
C GLU A 398 -7.43 -8.93 -24.43
N ARG A 399 -7.19 -8.82 -23.12
CA ARG A 399 -8.27 -8.66 -22.12
C ARG A 399 -9.01 -7.33 -22.28
N ARG A 400 -8.31 -6.23 -22.58
CA ARG A 400 -8.92 -4.95 -22.92
C ARG A 400 -9.88 -5.11 -24.09
N ASP A 401 -9.43 -5.72 -25.19
CA ASP A 401 -10.21 -5.88 -26.40
C ASP A 401 -11.45 -6.77 -26.17
N ILE A 402 -11.29 -7.82 -25.37
CA ILE A 402 -12.40 -8.69 -24.96
C ILE A 402 -13.42 -7.89 -24.13
N LEU A 403 -13.00 -7.14 -23.12
CA LEU A 403 -13.93 -6.35 -22.30
C LEU A 403 -14.64 -5.29 -23.14
N CYS A 404 -13.91 -4.54 -23.97
CA CYS A 404 -14.49 -3.50 -24.83
C CYS A 404 -15.53 -4.09 -25.78
N ARG A 405 -15.23 -5.20 -26.45
CA ARG A 405 -16.18 -5.90 -27.32
C ARG A 405 -17.42 -6.36 -26.56
N LEU A 406 -17.26 -7.00 -25.41
CA LEU A 406 -18.39 -7.47 -24.61
C LEU A 406 -19.30 -6.34 -24.13
N LEU A 407 -18.72 -5.20 -23.74
CA LEU A 407 -19.50 -4.01 -23.36
C LEU A 407 -20.26 -3.43 -24.58
N GLN A 408 -19.62 -3.34 -25.73
CA GLN A 408 -20.23 -2.85 -26.95
C GLN A 408 -21.38 -3.77 -27.43
N GLU A 409 -21.17 -5.08 -27.45
CA GLU A 409 -22.17 -6.05 -27.88
C GLU A 409 -23.37 -6.15 -26.93
N LYS A 410 -23.13 -6.06 -25.59
CA LYS A 410 -24.17 -6.37 -24.61
C LYS A 410 -24.79 -5.16 -23.94
N LEU A 411 -24.11 -4.00 -23.93
CA LEU A 411 -24.46 -2.83 -23.11
C LEU A 411 -24.42 -1.50 -23.88
N SER A 412 -24.29 -1.50 -25.22
CA SER A 412 -24.16 -0.27 -26.04
C SER A 412 -25.26 0.77 -25.81
N GLY A 413 -26.47 0.35 -25.42
CA GLY A 413 -27.59 1.27 -25.08
C GLY A 413 -27.51 1.84 -23.65
N TYR A 414 -26.66 1.34 -22.79
CA TYR A 414 -26.61 1.66 -21.36
C TYR A 414 -25.30 2.29 -20.91
N VAL A 415 -24.21 2.09 -21.68
CA VAL A 415 -22.89 2.60 -21.31
C VAL A 415 -22.18 3.24 -22.49
N ARG A 416 -21.31 4.20 -22.19
CA ARG A 416 -20.40 4.83 -23.15
C ARG A 416 -18.98 4.84 -22.59
N PHE A 417 -17.99 4.56 -23.42
CA PHE A 417 -16.59 4.61 -23.06
C PHE A 417 -15.70 4.82 -24.29
N LYS A 418 -14.48 5.28 -24.07
CA LYS A 418 -13.41 5.30 -25.06
C LYS A 418 -12.51 4.09 -24.81
N ILE A 419 -12.09 3.40 -25.86
CA ILE A 419 -11.10 2.33 -25.75
C ILE A 419 -9.76 2.96 -25.33
N PRO A 420 -9.20 2.58 -24.17
CA PRO A 420 -7.94 3.18 -23.71
C PRO A 420 -6.75 2.66 -24.52
N ASP A 421 -5.77 3.53 -24.76
CA ASP A 421 -4.53 3.19 -25.47
C ASP A 421 -3.61 2.27 -24.65
N GLY A 422 -3.85 2.14 -23.34
CA GLY A 422 -3.06 1.35 -22.42
C GLY A 422 -3.68 1.26 -21.04
N GLY A 423 -2.86 0.92 -20.05
CA GLY A 423 -3.26 0.80 -18.64
C GLY A 423 -4.01 -0.47 -18.32
N PHE A 424 -4.83 -0.45 -17.27
CA PHE A 424 -5.48 -1.64 -16.70
C PHE A 424 -7.00 -1.53 -16.61
N ALA A 425 -7.58 -0.39 -17.00
CA ALA A 425 -9.00 -0.10 -16.77
C ALA A 425 -9.61 0.71 -17.91
N ILE A 426 -10.93 0.72 -17.95
CA ILE A 426 -11.76 1.56 -18.81
C ILE A 426 -12.47 2.58 -17.94
N TRP A 427 -12.56 3.83 -18.40
CA TRP A 427 -13.42 4.86 -17.83
C TRP A 427 -14.77 4.83 -18.56
N MET A 428 -15.81 4.40 -17.85
CA MET A 428 -17.12 4.09 -18.42
C MET A 428 -18.19 5.00 -17.83
N GLU A 429 -19.01 5.58 -18.68
CA GLU A 429 -20.18 6.38 -18.33
C GLU A 429 -21.45 5.53 -18.41
N TYR A 430 -22.29 5.61 -17.38
CA TYR A 430 -23.66 5.10 -17.46
C TYR A 430 -24.60 6.10 -18.12
N LEU A 431 -25.46 5.63 -19.01
CA LEU A 431 -26.44 6.42 -19.75
C LEU A 431 -27.84 6.27 -19.12
N ASN A 432 -28.81 7.00 -19.68
CA ASN A 432 -30.24 6.88 -19.35
C ASN A 432 -30.57 7.05 -17.86
N GLY A 433 -29.81 7.88 -17.16
CA GLY A 433 -30.06 8.17 -15.74
C GLY A 433 -29.62 7.08 -14.76
N LEU A 434 -28.96 6.01 -15.24
CA LEU A 434 -28.39 4.97 -14.38
C LEU A 434 -27.34 5.55 -13.43
N LYS A 435 -27.41 5.20 -12.16
CA LYS A 435 -26.48 5.71 -11.16
C LYS A 435 -25.49 4.62 -10.71
N PRO A 436 -24.20 4.93 -10.65
CA PRO A 436 -23.17 3.94 -10.31
C PRO A 436 -23.45 3.18 -9.00
N HIS A 437 -23.94 3.84 -7.96
CA HIS A 437 -24.20 3.22 -6.67
C HIS A 437 -25.39 2.24 -6.72
N GLU A 438 -26.44 2.52 -7.54
CA GLU A 438 -27.57 1.63 -7.73
C GLU A 438 -27.15 0.37 -8.50
N VAL A 439 -26.36 0.56 -9.58
CA VAL A 439 -25.82 -0.54 -10.37
C VAL A 439 -24.89 -1.40 -9.52
N ALA A 440 -24.01 -0.79 -8.72
CA ALA A 440 -23.09 -1.52 -7.84
C ALA A 440 -23.85 -2.34 -6.77
N ALA A 441 -24.89 -1.77 -6.15
CA ALA A 441 -25.71 -2.48 -5.18
C ALA A 441 -26.44 -3.68 -5.83
N LYS A 442 -27.01 -3.50 -7.02
CA LYS A 442 -27.70 -4.58 -7.73
C LYS A 442 -26.76 -5.68 -8.22
N ALA A 443 -25.57 -5.29 -8.75
CA ALA A 443 -24.55 -6.23 -9.17
C ALA A 443 -23.98 -7.05 -7.99
N SER A 444 -23.82 -6.43 -6.81
CA SER A 444 -23.37 -7.13 -5.60
C SER A 444 -24.34 -8.25 -5.21
N VAL A 445 -25.64 -8.03 -5.23
CA VAL A 445 -26.63 -9.08 -4.99
C VAL A 445 -26.52 -10.25 -5.96
N MET A 446 -26.01 -9.99 -7.18
CA MET A 446 -25.82 -10.99 -8.24
C MET A 446 -24.40 -11.60 -8.25
N GLY A 447 -23.54 -11.26 -7.28
CA GLY A 447 -22.21 -11.86 -7.12
C GLY A 447 -21.06 -11.13 -7.86
N LEU A 448 -21.25 -9.85 -8.24
CA LEU A 448 -20.21 -9.01 -8.84
C LEU A 448 -19.95 -7.78 -7.98
N THR A 449 -18.70 -7.59 -7.55
CA THR A 449 -18.24 -6.32 -6.94
C THR A 449 -17.78 -5.36 -8.04
N ILE A 450 -18.32 -4.14 -8.01
CA ILE A 450 -17.92 -3.04 -8.91
C ILE A 450 -17.91 -1.73 -8.11
N SER A 451 -17.13 -0.73 -8.56
CA SER A 451 -17.11 0.60 -7.96
C SER A 451 -18.53 1.23 -7.96
N ASN A 452 -18.85 1.90 -6.87
CA ASN A 452 -20.09 2.69 -6.74
C ASN A 452 -19.95 4.11 -7.31
N GLY A 453 -18.81 4.45 -7.93
CA GLY A 453 -18.52 5.75 -8.53
C GLY A 453 -18.06 6.83 -7.54
N SER A 454 -18.00 6.55 -6.23
CA SER A 454 -17.53 7.54 -5.26
C SER A 454 -16.00 7.73 -5.29
N GLY A 455 -15.53 8.92 -4.91
CA GLY A 455 -14.10 9.20 -4.70
C GLY A 455 -13.31 9.58 -5.96
N TYR A 456 -13.96 9.75 -7.11
CA TYR A 456 -13.28 10.22 -8.32
C TYR A 456 -13.23 11.73 -8.43
N PHE A 457 -14.28 12.40 -7.95
CA PHE A 457 -14.40 13.86 -7.95
C PHE A 457 -14.15 14.44 -6.56
N HIS A 458 -13.54 15.61 -6.53
CA HIS A 458 -13.26 16.28 -5.26
C HIS A 458 -14.54 16.69 -4.51
N ASP A 459 -15.54 17.17 -5.24
CA ASP A 459 -16.85 17.44 -4.65
C ASP A 459 -17.66 16.13 -4.55
N PRO A 460 -17.94 15.63 -3.34
CA PRO A 460 -18.76 14.42 -3.17
C PRO A 460 -20.21 14.57 -3.67
N ALA A 461 -20.70 15.80 -3.81
CA ALA A 461 -22.03 16.11 -4.32
C ALA A 461 -22.07 16.19 -5.86
N TYR A 462 -20.92 16.10 -6.52
CA TYR A 462 -20.87 16.11 -7.99
C TYR A 462 -21.71 14.96 -8.56
N PRO A 463 -22.65 15.23 -9.47
CA PRO A 463 -23.52 14.19 -10.03
C PRO A 463 -22.70 13.28 -10.95
N ASN A 464 -22.14 12.25 -10.37
CA ASN A 464 -21.27 11.32 -11.07
C ASN A 464 -22.05 10.15 -11.67
N ASN A 465 -21.93 9.94 -12.98
CA ASN A 465 -22.42 8.77 -13.70
C ASN A 465 -21.31 7.88 -14.29
N TYR A 466 -20.08 8.09 -13.82
CA TYR A 466 -18.90 7.37 -14.28
C TYR A 466 -18.41 6.34 -13.29
N VAL A 467 -17.83 5.27 -13.83
CA VAL A 467 -17.05 4.27 -13.06
C VAL A 467 -15.78 3.89 -13.79
N ARG A 468 -14.77 3.54 -13.03
CA ARG A 468 -13.57 2.91 -13.54
C ARG A 468 -13.67 1.40 -13.35
N ILE A 469 -13.48 0.62 -14.40
CA ILE A 469 -13.55 -0.85 -14.38
C ILE A 469 -12.28 -1.47 -14.92
N GLY A 470 -11.64 -2.29 -14.09
CA GLY A 470 -10.40 -3.00 -14.43
C GLY A 470 -10.66 -4.21 -15.31
N PHE A 471 -9.80 -4.41 -16.32
CA PHE A 471 -9.84 -5.60 -17.18
C PHE A 471 -8.64 -6.53 -16.94
N ALA A 472 -7.60 -6.05 -16.31
CA ALA A 472 -6.34 -6.76 -16.26
C ALA A 472 -6.35 -7.94 -15.28
N SER A 473 -7.04 -7.85 -14.14
CA SER A 473 -7.09 -8.87 -13.09
C SER A 473 -7.95 -10.10 -13.44
N LEU A 474 -8.92 -9.94 -14.35
CA LEU A 474 -9.84 -10.99 -14.76
C LEU A 474 -9.37 -11.69 -16.03
N ASN A 475 -9.48 -13.03 -16.09
CA ASN A 475 -9.23 -13.78 -17.32
C ASN A 475 -10.43 -13.66 -18.29
N PRO A 476 -10.30 -14.10 -19.57
CA PRO A 476 -11.37 -13.98 -20.57
C PRO A 476 -12.72 -14.59 -20.16
N LYS A 477 -12.73 -15.72 -19.44
CA LYS A 477 -13.95 -16.37 -18.94
C LYS A 477 -14.58 -15.54 -17.82
N GLU A 478 -13.77 -15.07 -16.89
CA GLU A 478 -14.19 -14.21 -15.78
C GLU A 478 -14.77 -12.88 -16.32
N LEU A 479 -14.15 -12.27 -17.33
CA LEU A 479 -14.67 -11.06 -18.01
C LEU A 479 -16.06 -11.31 -18.61
N GLY A 480 -16.25 -12.43 -19.30
CA GLY A 480 -17.54 -12.80 -19.88
C GLY A 480 -18.64 -12.96 -18.84
N GLN A 481 -18.32 -13.59 -17.70
CA GLN A 481 -19.22 -13.76 -16.56
C GLN A 481 -19.56 -12.40 -15.90
N ALA A 482 -18.55 -11.59 -15.63
CA ALA A 482 -18.73 -10.29 -14.98
C ALA A 482 -19.58 -9.34 -15.83
N VAL A 483 -19.36 -9.26 -17.15
CA VAL A 483 -20.19 -8.45 -18.05
C VAL A 483 -21.62 -9.02 -18.15
N GLY A 484 -21.80 -10.34 -18.10
CA GLY A 484 -23.12 -10.96 -18.06
C GLY A 484 -23.92 -10.54 -16.81
N ILE A 485 -23.27 -10.57 -15.63
CA ILE A 485 -23.89 -10.12 -14.38
C ILE A 485 -24.19 -8.61 -14.42
N LEU A 486 -23.25 -7.80 -14.91
CA LEU A 486 -23.44 -6.35 -15.05
C LEU A 486 -24.65 -6.04 -15.94
N LYS A 487 -24.79 -6.74 -17.06
CA LYS A 487 -25.95 -6.61 -17.95
C LYS A 487 -27.26 -6.88 -17.23
N ASN A 488 -27.37 -8.02 -16.54
CA ASN A 488 -28.57 -8.40 -15.81
C ASN A 488 -28.92 -7.38 -14.72
N ALA A 489 -27.90 -6.83 -14.03
CA ALA A 489 -28.10 -5.79 -13.01
C ALA A 489 -28.66 -4.50 -13.60
N ILE A 490 -28.12 -4.06 -14.75
CA ILE A 490 -28.58 -2.85 -15.45
C ILE A 490 -30.00 -3.04 -16.01
N GLU A 491 -30.29 -4.14 -16.67
CA GLU A 491 -31.60 -4.44 -17.23
C GLU A 491 -32.69 -4.51 -16.15
N ALA A 492 -32.37 -5.08 -14.98
CA ALA A 492 -33.28 -5.11 -13.84
C ALA A 492 -33.58 -3.71 -13.26
N LEU A 493 -32.67 -2.74 -13.37
CA LEU A 493 -32.90 -1.35 -12.98
C LEU A 493 -33.63 -0.55 -14.07
N ALA A 494 -33.38 -0.83 -15.34
CA ALA A 494 -34.04 -0.15 -16.46
C ALA A 494 -35.50 -0.58 -16.65
N SER A 495 -35.91 -1.73 -16.08
CA SER A 495 -37.25 -2.25 -16.12
C SER A 495 -38.15 -1.74 -14.97
N THR A 496 -37.56 -1.00 -14.04
CA THR A 496 -38.23 -0.41 -12.86
C THR A 496 -38.50 1.07 -13.09
#